data_6c4d112ce42faf08238ddecfd8e71a7c
#
_entry.id   6c4d112ce42faf08238ddecfd8e71a7c
#
_cell.length_a   1.000
_cell.length_b   1.000
_cell.length_c   1.000
_cell.angle_alpha   90.00
_cell.angle_beta   90.00
_cell.angle_gamma   90.00
#
_symmetry.space_group_name_H-M   'P 1'
#
loop_
_entity.id
_entity.type
_entity.pdbx_description
1 polymer ?
#
loop_
_entity_poly.entity_id
_entity_poly.type
_entity_poly.pdbx_seq_one_letter_code
_entity_poly.pdbx_strand_id
1 'polypeptide(L)'
;MSEKKHKGDHGRRAEKHAAAQKQSALYSPATAYKPRRVYLRNWGYVWATLGVILAVTALIIGFGMMGWWDNLIGSILVVPVAAFGCMCVYDLALLLTACITFGEGMVNAGKNEQGQQMIFHASSVVRLEVRDKNDGSLPSDAPVYKNAELCFVMESGRVNRRKVSRLTAKQLAKVKAALEAEKKFDTTQ
;
A
#
# COMPACT_ATOMS: atom_id res chain seq x y z
N MET A 1 20.81 19.60 61.46
CA MET A 1 19.78 18.55 61.24
C MET A 1 19.28 18.64 59.78
N SER A 2 20.00 18.07 58.83
CA SER A 2 19.49 18.02 57.40
C SER A 2 20.27 17.02 56.57
N GLU A 3 20.19 15.72 56.88
CA GLU A 3 20.92 14.68 56.10
C GLU A 3 20.11 13.41 55.79
N LYS A 4 18.78 13.40 56.01
CA LYS A 4 17.96 12.18 55.84
C LYS A 4 17.09 12.14 54.60
N LYS A 5 17.09 13.15 53.70
CA LYS A 5 16.15 13.21 52.55
C LYS A 5 16.67 12.71 51.22
N HIS A 6 17.96 12.41 51.06
CA HIS A 6 18.51 12.04 49.73
C HIS A 6 18.61 10.52 49.44
N LYS A 7 18.42 9.65 50.43
CA LYS A 7 18.55 8.20 50.22
C LYS A 7 17.32 7.51 49.61
N GLY A 8 16.14 8.15 49.60
CA GLY A 8 14.90 7.56 49.12
C GLY A 8 14.70 7.66 47.60
N ASP A 9 15.37 8.57 46.92
CA ASP A 9 15.08 8.87 45.51
C ASP A 9 15.87 7.98 44.53
N HIS A 10 17.06 7.51 44.94
CA HIS A 10 17.85 6.57 44.13
C HIS A 10 17.23 5.17 44.06
N GLY A 11 16.56 4.70 45.10
CA GLY A 11 15.87 3.41 45.12
C GLY A 11 14.66 3.41 44.18
N ARG A 12 13.84 4.44 44.19
CA ARG A 12 12.66 4.57 43.31
C ARG A 12 13.03 4.72 41.84
N ARG A 13 14.15 5.34 41.51
CA ARG A 13 14.65 5.40 40.12
C ARG A 13 15.15 4.05 39.63
N ALA A 14 15.87 3.29 40.47
CA ALA A 14 16.33 1.95 40.12
C ALA A 14 15.17 0.98 39.91
N GLU A 15 14.11 1.04 40.73
CA GLU A 15 12.90 0.21 40.53
C GLU A 15 12.13 0.60 39.26
N LYS A 16 12.00 1.89 38.92
CA LYS A 16 11.39 2.31 37.66
C LYS A 16 12.20 1.87 36.44
N HIS A 17 13.51 1.93 36.50
CA HIS A 17 14.37 1.42 35.42
C HIS A 17 14.32 -0.11 35.31
N ALA A 18 14.27 -0.83 36.41
CA ALA A 18 14.10 -2.29 36.40
C ALA A 18 12.72 -2.73 35.90
N ALA A 19 11.65 -1.97 36.25
CA ALA A 19 10.30 -2.22 35.72
C ALA A 19 10.21 -1.91 34.23
N ALA A 20 10.82 -0.82 33.77
CA ALA A 20 10.89 -0.45 32.34
C ALA A 20 11.73 -1.48 31.55
N GLN A 21 12.83 -1.98 32.11
CA GLN A 21 13.62 -3.06 31.50
C GLN A 21 12.88 -4.41 31.47
N LYS A 22 12.10 -4.74 32.50
CA LYS A 22 11.21 -5.92 32.47
C LYS A 22 10.10 -5.77 31.45
N GLN A 23 9.50 -4.60 31.29
CA GLN A 23 8.52 -4.35 30.23
C GLN A 23 9.15 -4.40 28.83
N SER A 24 10.35 -3.87 28.63
CA SER A 24 11.05 -3.99 27.35
C SER A 24 11.55 -5.41 27.06
N ALA A 25 11.81 -6.24 28.07
CA ALA A 25 12.18 -7.64 27.91
C ALA A 25 10.94 -8.53 27.62
N LEU A 26 9.75 -8.15 28.08
CA LEU A 26 8.48 -8.77 27.68
C LEU A 26 8.10 -8.41 26.23
N TYR A 27 8.55 -7.27 25.73
CA TYR A 27 8.61 -6.92 24.31
C TYR A 27 9.94 -7.36 23.70
N SER A 28 10.36 -8.57 23.96
CA SER A 28 11.33 -9.22 23.09
C SER A 28 10.71 -9.24 21.70
N PRO A 29 11.36 -8.72 20.63
CA PRO A 29 10.81 -8.78 19.29
C PRO A 29 10.75 -10.25 18.93
N ALA A 30 9.61 -10.90 19.27
CA ALA A 30 9.27 -12.20 18.76
C ALA A 30 9.52 -12.10 17.28
N THR A 31 10.53 -12.81 16.79
CA THR A 31 10.94 -12.98 15.39
C THR A 31 10.27 -11.97 14.49
N ALA A 32 10.94 -10.83 14.20
CA ALA A 32 10.37 -9.66 13.55
C ALA A 32 9.50 -10.13 12.39
N TYR A 33 8.17 -10.16 12.61
CA TYR A 33 7.23 -10.65 11.63
C TYR A 33 7.34 -9.78 10.38
N LYS A 34 7.87 -10.34 9.32
CA LYS A 34 8.10 -9.60 8.08
C LYS A 34 6.77 -9.48 7.33
N PRO A 35 6.17 -8.28 7.24
CA PRO A 35 4.88 -8.13 6.59
C PRO A 35 4.97 -8.60 5.13
N ARG A 36 4.03 -9.46 4.73
CA ARG A 36 3.93 -9.97 3.37
C ARG A 36 3.23 -8.93 2.50
N ARG A 37 3.86 -8.51 1.41
CA ARG A 37 3.30 -7.56 0.44
C ARG A 37 2.92 -8.29 -0.84
N VAL A 38 1.68 -8.14 -1.27
CA VAL A 38 1.19 -8.63 -2.56
C VAL A 38 0.99 -7.44 -3.48
N TYR A 39 1.85 -7.31 -4.49
CA TYR A 39 1.79 -6.22 -5.45
C TYR A 39 0.73 -6.50 -6.52
N LEU A 40 -0.13 -5.51 -6.75
CA LEU A 40 -1.19 -5.52 -7.76
C LEU A 40 -0.77 -4.76 -9.02
N ARG A 41 0.49 -4.88 -9.41
CA ARG A 41 1.07 -4.14 -10.53
C ARG A 41 0.48 -4.59 -11.85
N ASN A 42 0.07 -3.62 -12.65
CA ASN A 42 -0.27 -3.83 -14.05
C ASN A 42 0.93 -3.43 -14.92
N TRP A 43 1.75 -4.40 -15.27
CA TRP A 43 2.96 -4.16 -16.07
C TRP A 43 2.70 -3.50 -17.41
N GLY A 44 1.54 -3.73 -18.05
CA GLY A 44 1.17 -3.06 -19.29
C GLY A 44 1.06 -1.55 -19.11
N TYR A 45 0.41 -1.10 -18.04
CA TYR A 45 0.32 0.34 -17.73
C TYR A 45 1.67 0.92 -17.31
N VAL A 46 2.48 0.17 -16.56
CA VAL A 46 3.84 0.62 -16.17
C VAL A 46 4.68 0.91 -17.41
N TRP A 47 4.70 0.00 -18.38
CA TRP A 47 5.44 0.19 -19.62
C TRP A 47 4.86 1.32 -20.48
N ALA A 48 3.53 1.43 -20.58
CA ALA A 48 2.89 2.52 -21.30
C ALA A 48 3.22 3.88 -20.69
N THR A 49 3.12 4.02 -19.38
CA THR A 49 3.45 5.27 -18.66
C THR A 49 4.94 5.61 -18.81
N LEU A 50 5.82 4.62 -18.73
CA LEU A 50 7.26 4.84 -18.96
C LEU A 50 7.52 5.32 -20.40
N GLY A 51 6.85 4.74 -21.39
CA GLY A 51 6.93 5.18 -22.78
C GLY A 51 6.49 6.64 -22.97
N VAL A 52 5.41 7.04 -22.31
CA VAL A 52 4.93 8.45 -22.32
C VAL A 52 5.96 9.37 -21.66
N ILE A 53 6.53 9.00 -20.51
CA ILE A 53 7.57 9.80 -19.84
C ILE A 53 8.77 10.00 -20.76
N LEU A 54 9.24 8.95 -21.42
CA LEU A 54 10.35 9.05 -22.37
C LEU A 54 10.02 9.95 -23.56
N ALA A 55 8.81 9.85 -24.14
CA ALA A 55 8.36 10.72 -25.22
C ALA A 55 8.28 12.20 -24.80
N VAL A 56 7.73 12.48 -23.62
CA VAL A 56 7.67 13.84 -23.06
C VAL A 56 9.07 14.39 -22.82
N THR A 57 9.98 13.59 -22.28
CA THR A 57 11.38 13.99 -22.06
C THR A 57 12.07 14.31 -23.39
N ALA A 58 11.89 13.47 -24.40
CA ALA A 58 12.46 13.70 -25.74
C ALA A 58 11.91 14.99 -26.38
N LEU A 59 10.61 15.29 -26.22
CA LEU A 59 9.99 16.52 -26.69
C LEU A 59 10.59 17.75 -25.99
N ILE A 60 10.77 17.72 -24.67
CA ILE A 60 11.36 18.83 -23.90
C ILE A 60 12.79 19.10 -24.37
N ILE A 61 13.60 18.04 -24.54
CA ILE A 61 14.98 18.14 -25.05
C ILE A 61 14.96 18.69 -26.48
N GLY A 62 14.10 18.18 -27.35
CA GLY A 62 13.98 18.65 -28.74
C GLY A 62 13.64 20.14 -28.83
N PHE A 63 12.70 20.62 -28.03
CA PHE A 63 12.37 22.05 -27.95
C PHE A 63 13.55 22.88 -27.47
N GLY A 64 14.33 22.38 -26.50
CA GLY A 64 15.56 23.02 -26.04
C GLY A 64 16.60 23.15 -27.15
N MET A 65 16.82 22.08 -27.92
CA MET A 65 17.78 22.06 -29.04
C MET A 65 17.38 23.01 -30.18
N MET A 66 16.06 23.27 -30.36
CA MET A 66 15.55 24.23 -31.36
C MET A 66 15.59 25.70 -30.90
N GLY A 67 16.10 25.98 -29.69
CA GLY A 67 16.15 27.34 -29.13
C GLY A 67 14.77 27.89 -28.72
N TRP A 68 13.77 27.04 -28.60
CA TRP A 68 12.39 27.47 -28.24
C TRP A 68 12.29 27.97 -26.81
N TRP A 69 13.24 27.63 -25.97
CA TRP A 69 13.25 28.07 -24.56
C TRP A 69 13.51 29.57 -24.41
N ASP A 70 14.16 30.16 -25.37
CA ASP A 70 14.47 31.61 -25.37
C ASP A 70 13.29 32.45 -25.90
N ASN A 71 12.25 31.79 -26.44
CA ASN A 71 11.07 32.45 -26.98
C ASN A 71 9.87 32.32 -26.00
N LEU A 72 9.12 33.41 -25.81
CA LEU A 72 7.94 33.42 -24.94
C LEU A 72 6.92 32.33 -25.31
N ILE A 73 6.69 32.12 -26.61
CA ILE A 73 5.76 31.10 -27.12
C ILE A 73 6.26 29.69 -26.78
N GLY A 74 7.54 29.41 -26.94
CA GLY A 74 8.14 28.12 -26.57
C GLY A 74 8.02 27.83 -25.07
N SER A 75 8.28 28.84 -24.23
CA SER A 75 8.14 28.70 -22.77
C SER A 75 6.71 28.39 -22.36
N ILE A 76 5.69 29.02 -22.97
CA ILE A 76 4.28 28.76 -22.71
C ILE A 76 3.91 27.30 -23.06
N LEU A 77 4.49 26.72 -24.11
CA LEU A 77 4.22 25.34 -24.52
C LEU A 77 4.98 24.31 -23.66
N VAL A 78 6.20 24.63 -23.23
CA VAL A 78 7.03 23.70 -22.42
C VAL A 78 6.44 23.47 -21.02
N VAL A 79 5.85 24.51 -20.39
CA VAL A 79 5.29 24.41 -19.04
C VAL A 79 4.20 23.33 -18.91
N PRO A 80 3.14 23.30 -19.75
CA PRO A 80 2.13 22.25 -19.64
C PRO A 80 2.67 20.86 -20.00
N VAL A 81 3.62 20.75 -20.92
CA VAL A 81 4.27 19.48 -21.27
C VAL A 81 5.08 18.95 -20.09
N ALA A 82 5.83 19.81 -19.41
CA ALA A 82 6.58 19.44 -18.21
C ALA A 82 5.65 19.04 -17.05
N ALA A 83 4.55 19.81 -16.84
CA ALA A 83 3.53 19.49 -15.83
C ALA A 83 2.91 18.11 -16.09
N PHE A 84 2.57 17.81 -17.35
CA PHE A 84 2.06 16.49 -17.75
C PHE A 84 3.07 15.38 -17.48
N GLY A 85 4.35 15.61 -17.78
CA GLY A 85 5.44 14.67 -17.44
C GLY A 85 5.52 14.37 -15.94
N CYS A 86 5.43 15.41 -15.10
CA CYS A 86 5.41 15.24 -13.64
C CYS A 86 4.19 14.42 -13.16
N MET A 87 3.00 14.65 -13.74
CA MET A 87 1.82 13.82 -13.45
C MET A 87 2.05 12.35 -13.83
N CYS A 88 2.63 12.07 -14.99
CA CYS A 88 2.96 10.71 -15.41
C CYS A 88 3.95 10.02 -14.46
N VAL A 89 4.95 10.74 -13.95
CA VAL A 89 5.92 10.22 -12.95
C VAL A 89 5.19 9.90 -11.63
N TYR A 90 4.29 10.77 -11.18
CA TYR A 90 3.47 10.53 -10.00
C TYR A 90 2.57 9.29 -10.16
N ASP A 91 1.89 9.16 -11.29
CA ASP A 91 1.05 7.99 -11.60
C ASP A 91 1.88 6.70 -11.65
N LEU A 92 3.08 6.76 -12.23
CA LEU A 92 4.00 5.63 -12.24
C LEU A 92 4.39 5.21 -10.81
N ALA A 93 4.69 6.16 -9.94
CA ALA A 93 4.99 5.88 -8.53
C ALA A 93 3.81 5.20 -7.83
N LEU A 94 2.57 5.67 -8.05
CA LEU A 94 1.36 5.05 -7.51
C LEU A 94 1.15 3.62 -8.04
N LEU A 95 1.36 3.39 -9.34
CA LEU A 95 1.26 2.05 -9.95
C LEU A 95 2.29 1.08 -9.38
N LEU A 96 3.52 1.54 -9.14
CA LEU A 96 4.59 0.71 -8.59
C LEU A 96 4.38 0.38 -7.11
N THR A 97 3.76 1.28 -6.34
CA THR A 97 3.52 1.12 -4.91
C THR A 97 2.20 0.41 -4.58
N ALA A 98 1.32 0.20 -5.60
CA ALA A 98 0.04 -0.48 -5.38
C ALA A 98 0.25 -1.90 -4.85
N CYS A 99 0.01 -2.10 -3.55
CA CYS A 99 0.11 -3.41 -2.90
C CYS A 99 -0.97 -3.58 -1.83
N ILE A 100 -1.22 -4.84 -1.45
CA ILE A 100 -1.92 -5.22 -0.22
C ILE A 100 -0.86 -5.74 0.73
N THR A 101 -0.87 -5.23 1.96
CA THR A 101 0.07 -5.65 3.00
C THR A 101 -0.66 -6.52 4.00
N PHE A 102 -0.06 -7.64 4.32
CA PHE A 102 -0.53 -8.62 5.30
C PHE A 102 0.51 -8.69 6.43
N GLY A 103 0.06 -8.63 7.68
CA GLY A 103 0.98 -8.73 8.81
C GLY A 103 0.29 -8.69 10.16
N GLU A 104 0.72 -9.55 11.08
CA GLU A 104 0.24 -9.62 12.46
C GLU A 104 -1.29 -9.82 12.56
N GLY A 105 -1.85 -10.69 11.70
CA GLY A 105 -3.27 -10.91 11.62
C GLY A 105 -4.07 -9.78 10.94
N MET A 106 -3.40 -8.70 10.53
CA MET A 106 -4.01 -7.53 9.92
C MET A 106 -3.84 -7.50 8.40
N VAL A 107 -4.85 -6.98 7.72
CA VAL A 107 -4.83 -6.73 6.29
C VAL A 107 -4.96 -5.23 6.04
N ASN A 108 -3.95 -4.65 5.39
CA ASN A 108 -4.03 -3.29 4.88
C ASN A 108 -4.28 -3.36 3.36
N ALA A 109 -5.52 -3.17 2.97
CA ALA A 109 -5.94 -3.23 1.58
C ALA A 109 -5.74 -1.90 0.81
N GLY A 110 -5.13 -0.89 1.42
CA GLY A 110 -4.91 0.43 0.85
C GLY A 110 -6.11 1.36 1.06
N LYS A 111 -6.31 2.33 0.16
CA LYS A 111 -7.40 3.31 0.27
C LYS A 111 -8.64 2.85 -0.48
N ASN A 112 -9.84 3.15 0.08
CA ASN A 112 -11.12 3.00 -0.59
C ASN A 112 -11.36 4.18 -1.56
N GLU A 113 -12.52 4.20 -2.21
CA GLU A 113 -12.91 5.29 -3.12
C GLU A 113 -13.03 6.67 -2.45
N GLN A 114 -13.29 6.68 -1.15
CA GLN A 114 -13.41 7.90 -0.32
C GLN A 114 -12.06 8.36 0.23
N GLY A 115 -10.94 7.72 -0.17
CA GLY A 115 -9.59 8.03 0.31
C GLY A 115 -9.27 7.49 1.71
N GLN A 116 -10.18 6.79 2.36
CA GLN A 116 -9.98 6.21 3.69
C GLN A 116 -9.15 4.93 3.60
N GLN A 117 -8.24 4.74 4.54
CA GLN A 117 -7.42 3.55 4.60
C GLN A 117 -8.23 2.35 5.10
N MET A 118 -8.15 1.24 4.37
CA MET A 118 -8.84 -0.01 4.71
C MET A 118 -7.89 -0.92 5.46
N ILE A 119 -8.01 -0.92 6.79
CA ILE A 119 -7.26 -1.82 7.68
C ILE A 119 -8.28 -2.64 8.47
N PHE A 120 -8.12 -3.96 8.48
CA PHE A 120 -9.03 -4.87 9.17
C PHE A 120 -8.32 -6.18 9.53
N HIS A 121 -8.86 -6.93 10.49
CA HIS A 121 -8.35 -8.23 10.88
C HIS A 121 -8.61 -9.28 9.79
N ALA A 122 -7.63 -10.14 9.53
CA ALA A 122 -7.76 -11.21 8.54
C ALA A 122 -8.85 -12.21 8.92
N SER A 123 -8.98 -12.52 10.21
CA SER A 123 -10.03 -13.41 10.78
C SER A 123 -11.44 -12.92 10.50
N SER A 124 -11.67 -11.59 10.50
CA SER A 124 -12.98 -11.02 10.22
C SER A 124 -13.44 -11.13 8.76
N VAL A 125 -12.56 -11.56 7.84
CA VAL A 125 -12.88 -11.75 6.42
C VAL A 125 -13.44 -13.15 6.19
N VAL A 126 -14.73 -13.26 5.88
CA VAL A 126 -15.39 -14.53 5.56
C VAL A 126 -14.94 -15.04 4.19
N ARG A 127 -14.99 -14.16 3.17
CA ARG A 127 -14.63 -14.52 1.80
C ARG A 127 -14.07 -13.36 1.01
N LEU A 128 -13.25 -13.69 0.01
CA LEU A 128 -12.70 -12.77 -0.96
C LEU A 128 -13.36 -13.01 -2.31
N GLU A 129 -14.01 -11.98 -2.84
CA GLU A 129 -14.69 -11.99 -4.13
C GLU A 129 -14.05 -11.02 -5.09
N VAL A 130 -14.19 -11.29 -6.38
CA VAL A 130 -13.86 -10.33 -7.44
C VAL A 130 -15.17 -9.98 -8.13
N ARG A 131 -15.49 -8.69 -8.19
CA ARG A 131 -16.69 -8.16 -8.83
C ARG A 131 -16.32 -7.22 -9.95
N ASP A 132 -17.15 -7.17 -10.97
CA ASP A 132 -17.08 -6.11 -11.96
C ASP A 132 -17.73 -4.84 -11.38
N LYS A 133 -17.23 -3.68 -11.77
CA LYS A 133 -17.77 -2.39 -11.35
C LYS A 133 -19.24 -2.22 -11.77
N ASN A 134 -19.64 -2.86 -12.87
CA ASN A 134 -20.96 -2.65 -13.48
C ASN A 134 -21.93 -3.84 -13.32
N ASP A 135 -21.50 -5.04 -13.01
CA ASP A 135 -22.33 -6.23 -13.22
C ASP A 135 -22.24 -7.34 -12.17
N GLY A 136 -21.81 -7.06 -10.99
CA GLY A 136 -21.85 -8.05 -9.92
C GLY A 136 -20.68 -9.05 -9.93
N SER A 137 -20.96 -10.34 -9.70
CA SER A 137 -19.91 -11.34 -9.55
C SER A 137 -19.28 -11.75 -10.88
N LEU A 138 -17.97 -11.58 -11.00
CA LEU A 138 -17.18 -12.13 -12.10
C LEU A 138 -16.93 -13.64 -11.89
N PRO A 139 -16.88 -14.44 -12.97
CA PRO A 139 -16.54 -15.85 -12.86
C PRO A 139 -15.15 -16.01 -12.23
N SER A 140 -15.04 -16.93 -11.26
CA SER A 140 -13.80 -17.14 -10.48
C SER A 140 -12.61 -17.63 -11.32
N ASP A 141 -12.82 -18.02 -12.56
CA ASP A 141 -11.86 -18.71 -13.42
C ASP A 141 -11.29 -17.83 -14.55
N ALA A 142 -11.64 -16.56 -14.58
CA ALA A 142 -11.11 -15.68 -15.60
C ALA A 142 -9.58 -15.51 -15.46
N PRO A 143 -8.80 -15.64 -16.52
CA PRO A 143 -7.34 -15.51 -16.46
C PRO A 143 -6.89 -14.08 -16.11
N VAL A 144 -7.71 -13.08 -16.46
CA VAL A 144 -7.48 -11.67 -16.20
C VAL A 144 -8.81 -10.94 -15.98
N TYR A 145 -8.89 -10.21 -14.90
CA TYR A 145 -9.99 -9.32 -14.57
C TYR A 145 -9.59 -7.88 -14.89
N LYS A 146 -10.34 -7.21 -15.76
CA LYS A 146 -10.13 -5.79 -16.09
C LYS A 146 -11.14 -4.94 -15.33
N ASN A 147 -10.71 -3.79 -14.80
CA ASN A 147 -11.55 -2.86 -14.03
C ASN A 147 -12.37 -3.54 -12.92
N ALA A 148 -11.76 -4.52 -12.26
CA ALA A 148 -12.40 -5.31 -11.24
C ALA A 148 -12.32 -4.65 -9.86
N GLU A 149 -13.25 -5.02 -8.99
CA GLU A 149 -13.22 -4.70 -7.57
C GLU A 149 -12.88 -5.96 -6.77
N LEU A 150 -11.85 -5.85 -5.95
CA LEU A 150 -11.51 -6.86 -4.96
C LEU A 150 -12.33 -6.59 -3.70
N CYS A 151 -13.29 -7.46 -3.40
CA CYS A 151 -14.25 -7.33 -2.32
C CYS A 151 -13.88 -8.25 -1.16
N PHE A 152 -13.57 -7.66 -0.01
CA PHE A 152 -13.39 -8.39 1.26
C PHE A 152 -14.73 -8.38 1.99
N VAL A 153 -15.40 -9.52 2.03
CA VAL A 153 -16.69 -9.69 2.73
C VAL A 153 -16.40 -10.05 4.18
N MET A 154 -16.83 -9.18 5.09
CA MET A 154 -16.60 -9.32 6.53
C MET A 154 -17.72 -10.13 7.19
N GLU A 155 -17.47 -10.71 8.36
CA GLU A 155 -18.49 -11.40 9.19
C GLU A 155 -19.66 -10.49 9.56
N SER A 156 -19.41 -9.20 9.73
CA SER A 156 -20.43 -8.19 9.99
C SER A 156 -21.36 -7.91 8.80
N GLY A 157 -21.17 -8.57 7.66
CA GLY A 157 -21.87 -8.30 6.40
C GLY A 157 -21.31 -7.07 5.65
N ARG A 158 -20.39 -6.32 6.24
CA ARG A 158 -19.73 -5.19 5.57
C ARG A 158 -18.82 -5.70 4.44
N VAL A 159 -18.83 -4.99 3.31
CA VAL A 159 -17.96 -5.29 2.16
C VAL A 159 -16.95 -4.16 1.96
N ASN A 160 -15.69 -4.44 2.16
CA ASN A 160 -14.60 -3.52 1.86
C ASN A 160 -14.15 -3.74 0.41
N ARG A 161 -14.28 -2.70 -0.43
CA ARG A 161 -14.02 -2.77 -1.87
C ARG A 161 -12.76 -2.00 -2.23
N ARG A 162 -11.88 -2.66 -3.01
CA ARG A 162 -10.69 -2.04 -3.59
C ARG A 162 -10.75 -2.16 -5.10
N LYS A 163 -10.71 -1.03 -5.78
CA LYS A 163 -10.58 -1.00 -7.24
C LYS A 163 -9.21 -1.49 -7.68
N VAL A 164 -9.21 -2.35 -8.70
CA VAL A 164 -8.02 -2.87 -9.33
C VAL A 164 -8.20 -2.79 -10.83
N SER A 165 -7.37 -1.99 -11.51
CA SER A 165 -7.46 -1.77 -12.96
C SER A 165 -7.23 -3.07 -13.75
N ARG A 166 -6.38 -3.96 -13.24
CA ARG A 166 -6.14 -5.29 -13.80
C ARG A 166 -5.66 -6.23 -12.71
N LEU A 167 -6.33 -7.37 -12.60
CA LEU A 167 -5.99 -8.44 -11.67
C LEU A 167 -5.81 -9.74 -12.45
N THR A 168 -4.67 -10.39 -12.29
CA THR A 168 -4.45 -11.72 -12.89
C THR A 168 -4.85 -12.82 -11.91
N ALA A 169 -5.20 -14.00 -12.42
CA ALA A 169 -5.50 -15.17 -11.60
C ALA A 169 -4.35 -15.50 -10.62
N LYS A 170 -3.09 -15.33 -11.05
CA LYS A 170 -1.91 -15.51 -10.19
C LYS A 170 -1.87 -14.51 -9.03
N GLN A 171 -2.22 -13.24 -9.27
CA GLN A 171 -2.26 -12.22 -8.23
C GLN A 171 -3.40 -12.50 -7.25
N LEU A 172 -4.58 -12.86 -7.74
CA LEU A 172 -5.71 -13.26 -6.92
C LEU A 172 -5.37 -14.46 -6.03
N ALA A 173 -4.74 -15.50 -6.58
CA ALA A 173 -4.29 -16.66 -5.83
C ALA A 173 -3.29 -16.27 -4.73
N LYS A 174 -2.35 -15.36 -5.00
CA LYS A 174 -1.41 -14.84 -4.00
C LYS A 174 -2.12 -14.08 -2.88
N VAL A 175 -3.12 -13.26 -3.20
CA VAL A 175 -3.92 -12.54 -2.21
C VAL A 175 -4.71 -13.51 -1.34
N LYS A 176 -5.36 -14.52 -1.94
CA LYS A 176 -6.08 -15.57 -1.21
C LYS A 176 -5.14 -16.35 -0.28
N ALA A 177 -4.00 -16.81 -0.79
CA ALA A 177 -3.02 -17.55 0.01
C ALA A 177 -2.43 -16.71 1.16
N ALA A 178 -2.18 -15.42 0.93
CA ALA A 178 -1.69 -14.52 1.98
C ALA A 178 -2.77 -14.29 3.05
N LEU A 179 -4.04 -14.10 2.66
CA LEU A 179 -5.16 -13.93 3.57
C LEU A 179 -5.35 -15.17 4.45
N GLU A 180 -5.34 -16.37 3.86
CA GLU A 180 -5.49 -17.62 4.62
C GLU A 180 -4.32 -17.88 5.57
N ALA A 181 -3.10 -17.47 5.20
CA ALA A 181 -1.96 -17.55 6.08
C ALA A 181 -2.10 -16.62 7.31
N GLU A 182 -2.62 -15.41 7.11
CA GLU A 182 -2.86 -14.46 8.22
C GLU A 182 -4.02 -14.89 9.11
N LYS A 183 -5.09 -15.49 8.56
CA LYS A 183 -6.18 -16.07 9.38
C LYS A 183 -5.66 -17.13 10.33
N LYS A 184 -4.78 -18.01 9.86
CA LYS A 184 -4.15 -19.05 10.70
C LYS A 184 -3.30 -18.44 11.80
N PHE A 185 -2.57 -17.36 11.51
CA PHE A 185 -1.75 -16.66 12.50
C PHE A 185 -2.62 -16.05 13.62
N ASP A 186 -3.73 -15.40 13.25
CA ASP A 186 -4.65 -14.75 14.19
C ASP A 186 -5.37 -15.78 15.11
N THR A 187 -5.61 -17.01 14.61
CA THR A 187 -6.24 -18.09 15.39
C THR A 187 -5.30 -18.78 16.38
N THR A 188 -3.98 -18.53 16.27
CA THR A 188 -2.96 -19.21 17.07
C THR A 188 -2.45 -18.33 18.24
N GLN A 189 -2.86 -17.08 18.32
CA GLN A 189 -2.60 -16.15 19.43
C GLN A 189 -3.77 -16.09 20.41
#